data_14846244a99ba569d698f3bc63bc5a00
#
_entry.id   14846244a99ba569d698f3bc63bc5a00
#
_cell.length_a   1.000
_cell.length_b   1.000
_cell.length_c   1.000
_cell.angle_alpha   90.00
_cell.angle_beta   90.00
_cell.angle_gamma   90.00
#
_symmetry.space_group_name_H-M   'P 1'
#
loop_
_entity.id
_entity.type
_entity.pdbx_description
1 polymer ?
#
loop_
_entity_poly.entity_id
_entity_poly.type
_entity_poly.pdbx_seq_one_letter_code
_entity_poly.pdbx_strand_id
1 'polypeptide(L)'
;LMARVDLPANVADADAAALVTADWILGGSTGLSNRIVTRLRQKEGLSYGAGSGITLPRFGNRGHWSVGAIVAPQNVRQAEASLRDELARAVKDGITEQELAEAKRGLIEYRAVNRAQDGTLAGSWINFMESGRDWSFSKDMEVAIEKLTVKDVNAAIRRIADPSKMTFVLAADLAKAREA
;
A
#
# COMPACT_ATOMS: atom_id res chain seq x y z
N LEU A 1 -0.37 -6.83 -14.68
CA LEU A 1 -0.59 -7.60 -13.46
C LEU A 1 -1.23 -6.71 -12.41
N MET A 2 -2.31 -7.16 -11.82
CA MET A 2 -2.97 -6.50 -10.69
C MET A 2 -3.44 -7.57 -9.70
N ALA A 3 -3.37 -7.26 -8.41
CA ALA A 3 -3.99 -8.07 -7.38
C ALA A 3 -4.75 -7.19 -6.39
N ARG A 4 -5.83 -7.72 -5.80
CA ARG A 4 -6.68 -6.97 -4.88
C ARG A 4 -7.23 -7.87 -3.79
N VAL A 5 -7.36 -7.31 -2.59
CA VAL A 5 -8.13 -7.84 -1.47
C VAL A 5 -9.13 -6.80 -1.00
N ASP A 6 -10.35 -7.20 -0.77
CA ASP A 6 -11.36 -6.35 -0.14
C ASP A 6 -11.23 -6.41 1.38
N LEU A 7 -11.40 -5.27 2.02
CA LEU A 7 -11.20 -5.09 3.46
C LEU A 7 -12.48 -4.53 4.10
N PRO A 8 -13.03 -5.18 5.12
CA PRO A 8 -14.07 -4.57 5.94
C PRO A 8 -13.42 -3.52 6.86
N ALA A 9 -13.05 -2.37 6.26
CA ALA A 9 -12.34 -1.31 6.96
C ALA A 9 -12.71 0.08 6.42
N ASN A 10 -12.57 1.10 7.26
CA ASN A 10 -12.73 2.50 6.91
C ASN A 10 -11.64 3.37 7.57
N VAL A 11 -11.61 4.65 7.22
CA VAL A 11 -10.57 5.58 7.68
C VAL A 11 -10.62 5.91 9.18
N ALA A 12 -11.73 5.60 9.87
CA ALA A 12 -11.89 5.84 11.31
C ALA A 12 -11.60 4.60 12.18
N ASP A 13 -11.30 3.46 11.56
CA ASP A 13 -10.98 2.25 12.29
C ASP A 13 -9.68 2.40 13.10
N ALA A 14 -9.62 1.76 14.25
CA ALA A 14 -8.47 1.85 15.15
C ALA A 14 -7.15 1.40 14.52
N ASP A 15 -7.20 0.52 13.52
CA ASP A 15 -6.03 0.03 12.79
C ASP A 15 -5.77 0.73 11.45
N ALA A 16 -6.53 1.80 11.12
CA ALA A 16 -6.35 2.54 9.87
C ALA A 16 -4.91 3.07 9.69
N ALA A 17 -4.31 3.59 10.76
CA ALA A 17 -2.91 4.03 10.74
C ALA A 17 -1.93 2.88 10.42
N ALA A 18 -2.15 1.70 11.00
CA ALA A 18 -1.33 0.53 10.74
C ALA A 18 -1.50 0.01 9.30
N LEU A 19 -2.72 0.02 8.77
CA LEU A 19 -3.02 -0.36 7.39
C LEU A 19 -2.35 0.59 6.38
N VAL A 20 -2.41 1.90 6.59
CA VAL A 20 -1.76 2.90 5.74
C VAL A 20 -0.23 2.76 5.81
N THR A 21 0.33 2.50 6.98
CA THR A 21 1.77 2.31 7.15
C THR A 21 2.23 0.99 6.52
N ALA A 22 1.45 -0.08 6.62
CA ALA A 22 1.72 -1.34 5.95
C ALA A 22 1.75 -1.18 4.42
N ASP A 23 0.76 -0.48 3.85
CA ASP A 23 0.75 -0.15 2.41
C ASP A 23 1.99 0.66 2.02
N TRP A 24 2.35 1.68 2.80
CA TRP A 24 3.54 2.51 2.55
C TRP A 24 4.82 1.69 2.44
N ILE A 25 5.04 0.73 3.33
CA ILE A 25 6.21 -0.15 3.33
C ILE A 25 6.18 -1.12 2.14
N LEU A 26 5.01 -1.67 1.81
CA LEU A 26 4.88 -2.67 0.76
C LEU A 26 5.02 -2.08 -0.63
N GLY A 27 4.33 -0.99 -0.94
CA GLY A 27 4.31 -0.46 -2.30
C GLY A 27 3.70 0.93 -2.46
N GLY A 28 3.08 1.49 -1.42
CA GLY A 28 2.34 2.76 -1.47
C GLY A 28 3.22 4.01 -1.39
N SER A 29 4.48 3.88 -1.03
CA SER A 29 5.38 5.04 -1.01
C SER A 29 5.71 5.53 -2.42
N THR A 30 5.89 6.84 -2.56
CA THR A 30 6.29 7.48 -3.83
C THR A 30 7.76 7.24 -4.19
N GLY A 31 8.52 6.65 -3.28
CA GLY A 31 9.95 6.35 -3.44
C GLY A 31 10.22 5.01 -4.11
N LEU A 32 11.49 4.75 -4.40
CA LEU A 32 11.98 3.48 -4.97
C LEU A 32 12.34 2.45 -3.89
N SER A 33 12.13 2.74 -2.61
CA SER A 33 12.61 1.95 -1.48
C SER A 33 11.57 0.99 -0.88
N ASN A 34 10.33 0.97 -1.40
CA ASN A 34 9.33 0.01 -0.93
C ASN A 34 9.63 -1.42 -1.44
N ARG A 35 9.11 -2.42 -0.74
CA ARG A 35 9.45 -3.83 -0.99
C ARG A 35 9.09 -4.30 -2.41
N ILE A 36 7.90 -3.96 -2.91
CA ILE A 36 7.40 -4.39 -4.22
C ILE A 36 8.23 -3.78 -5.35
N VAL A 37 8.51 -2.48 -5.30
CA VAL A 37 9.36 -1.81 -6.30
C VAL A 37 10.78 -2.34 -6.24
N THR A 38 11.34 -2.50 -5.05
CA THR A 38 12.68 -3.08 -4.87
C THR A 38 12.75 -4.48 -5.48
N ARG A 39 11.77 -5.33 -5.26
CA ARG A 39 11.75 -6.69 -5.79
C ARG A 39 11.59 -6.70 -7.31
N LEU A 40 10.48 -6.14 -7.82
CA LEU A 40 10.10 -6.28 -9.22
C LEU A 40 10.91 -5.38 -10.18
N ARG A 41 11.34 -4.20 -9.72
CA ARG A 41 12.06 -3.25 -10.56
C ARG A 41 13.57 -3.32 -10.37
N GLN A 42 14.06 -3.17 -9.12
CA GLN A 42 15.50 -3.01 -8.89
C GLN A 42 16.24 -4.33 -8.94
N LYS A 43 15.71 -5.39 -8.32
CA LYS A 43 16.39 -6.69 -8.25
C LYS A 43 16.18 -7.54 -9.49
N GLU A 44 14.97 -7.59 -10.02
CA GLU A 44 14.60 -8.52 -11.09
C GLU A 44 14.38 -7.86 -12.44
N GLY A 45 14.26 -6.53 -12.51
CA GLY A 45 14.08 -5.80 -13.79
C GLY A 45 12.80 -6.16 -14.54
N LEU A 46 11.79 -6.73 -13.87
CA LEU A 46 10.57 -7.24 -14.49
C LEU A 46 9.54 -6.15 -14.77
N SER A 47 9.59 -5.04 -14.03
CA SER A 47 8.59 -3.98 -14.12
C SER A 47 9.23 -2.61 -14.16
N TYR A 48 8.75 -1.77 -15.07
CA TYR A 48 9.08 -0.34 -15.06
C TYR A 48 8.34 0.42 -13.95
N GLY A 49 7.08 0.05 -13.69
CA GLY A 49 6.24 0.66 -12.67
C GLY A 49 5.48 -0.40 -11.88
N ALA A 50 5.76 -0.47 -10.59
CA ALA A 50 5.05 -1.30 -9.65
C ALA A 50 4.72 -0.50 -8.39
N GLY A 51 3.69 -0.89 -7.66
CA GLY A 51 3.30 -0.24 -6.43
C GLY A 51 2.00 -0.80 -5.87
N SER A 52 1.59 -0.27 -4.74
CA SER A 52 0.33 -0.61 -4.11
C SER A 52 -0.44 0.63 -3.67
N GLY A 53 -1.69 0.45 -3.27
CA GLY A 53 -2.51 1.49 -2.72
C GLY A 53 -3.63 0.93 -1.87
N ILE A 54 -3.87 1.58 -0.74
CA ILE A 54 -4.98 1.28 0.13
C ILE A 54 -6.08 2.32 -0.02
N THR A 55 -7.31 1.87 -0.10
CA THR A 55 -8.50 2.72 -0.05
C THR A 55 -9.27 2.41 1.22
N LEU A 56 -9.35 3.38 2.10
CA LEU A 56 -10.20 3.36 3.28
C LEU A 56 -11.31 4.40 3.09
N PRO A 57 -12.57 3.99 2.91
CA PRO A 57 -13.65 4.92 2.66
C PRO A 57 -13.95 5.76 3.90
N ARG A 58 -14.50 6.95 3.69
CA ARG A 58 -14.97 7.84 4.77
C ARG A 58 -16.29 7.36 5.39
N PHE A 59 -17.12 6.74 4.57
CA PHE A 59 -18.43 6.21 4.93
C PHE A 59 -18.52 4.74 4.58
N GLY A 60 -19.21 3.99 5.42
CA GLY A 60 -19.33 2.55 5.23
C GLY A 60 -18.06 1.79 5.57
N ASN A 61 -18.00 0.53 5.17
CA ASN A 61 -16.94 -0.41 5.54
C ASN A 61 -16.51 -1.26 4.31
N ARG A 62 -16.20 -0.60 3.20
CA ARG A 62 -15.80 -1.24 1.94
C ARG A 62 -14.46 -0.72 1.45
N GLY A 63 -13.43 -0.89 2.29
CA GLY A 63 -12.06 -0.62 1.92
C GLY A 63 -11.51 -1.71 1.00
N HIS A 64 -10.35 -1.45 0.44
CA HIS A 64 -9.57 -2.44 -0.29
C HIS A 64 -8.09 -2.07 -0.32
N TRP A 65 -7.28 -3.07 -0.52
CA TRP A 65 -5.88 -2.90 -0.88
C TRP A 65 -5.62 -3.51 -2.25
N SER A 66 -4.88 -2.82 -3.08
CA SER A 66 -4.51 -3.29 -4.41
C SER A 66 -3.03 -3.11 -4.65
N VAL A 67 -2.47 -3.99 -5.45
CA VAL A 67 -1.08 -3.94 -5.89
C VAL A 67 -1.06 -4.16 -7.40
N GLY A 68 -0.22 -3.43 -8.10
CA GLY A 68 -0.11 -3.52 -9.55
C GLY A 68 1.32 -3.43 -10.04
N ALA A 69 1.57 -4.02 -11.21
CA ALA A 69 2.83 -3.89 -11.92
C ALA A 69 2.60 -3.89 -13.44
N ILE A 70 3.29 -2.98 -14.12
CA ILE A 70 3.34 -2.94 -15.59
C ILE A 70 4.54 -3.78 -16.00
N VAL A 71 4.28 -4.88 -16.71
CA VAL A 71 5.30 -5.85 -17.10
C VAL A 71 5.18 -6.19 -18.58
N ALA A 72 6.30 -6.56 -19.22
CA ALA A 72 6.28 -7.09 -20.57
C ALA A 72 5.52 -8.43 -20.60
N PRO A 73 4.76 -8.74 -21.67
CA PRO A 73 3.94 -9.96 -21.76
C PRO A 73 4.70 -11.24 -21.40
N GLN A 74 5.92 -11.40 -21.89
CA GLN A 74 6.76 -12.56 -21.62
C GLN A 74 7.16 -12.73 -20.16
N ASN A 75 7.17 -11.64 -19.36
CA ASN A 75 7.58 -11.65 -17.95
C ASN A 75 6.39 -11.75 -16.98
N VAL A 76 5.16 -11.81 -17.47
CA VAL A 76 3.96 -11.67 -16.61
C VAL A 76 3.86 -12.79 -15.58
N ARG A 77 4.20 -14.03 -15.95
CA ARG A 77 4.18 -15.18 -15.02
C ARG A 77 5.25 -15.08 -13.94
N GLN A 78 6.45 -14.68 -14.34
CA GLN A 78 7.55 -14.48 -13.40
C GLN A 78 7.23 -13.33 -12.44
N ALA A 79 6.71 -12.21 -12.95
CA ALA A 79 6.33 -11.08 -12.10
C ALA A 79 5.21 -11.43 -11.12
N GLU A 80 4.22 -12.24 -11.53
CA GLU A 80 3.20 -12.75 -10.61
C GLU A 80 3.81 -13.64 -9.51
N ALA A 81 4.69 -14.56 -9.89
CA ALA A 81 5.35 -15.44 -8.92
C ALA A 81 6.21 -14.65 -7.92
N SER A 82 6.98 -13.68 -8.41
CA SER A 82 7.82 -12.80 -7.57
C SER A 82 7.00 -11.91 -6.65
N LEU A 83 5.86 -11.39 -7.14
CA LEU A 83 4.94 -10.61 -6.30
C LEU A 83 4.33 -11.48 -5.20
N ARG A 84 3.85 -12.67 -5.53
CA ARG A 84 3.30 -13.61 -4.54
C ARG A 84 4.32 -14.01 -3.48
N ASP A 85 5.56 -14.28 -3.90
CA ASP A 85 6.66 -14.61 -3.00
C ASP A 85 6.97 -13.44 -2.04
N GLU A 86 7.08 -12.21 -2.56
CA GLU A 86 7.37 -11.04 -1.72
C GLU A 86 6.25 -10.77 -0.70
N LEU A 87 4.99 -10.91 -1.12
CA LEU A 87 3.84 -10.75 -0.23
C LEU A 87 3.81 -11.87 0.84
N ALA A 88 4.05 -13.12 0.45
CA ALA A 88 4.12 -14.24 1.39
C ALA A 88 5.26 -14.05 2.41
N ARG A 89 6.42 -13.55 1.96
CA ARG A 89 7.54 -13.21 2.85
C ARG A 89 7.17 -12.09 3.81
N ALA A 90 6.52 -11.02 3.33
CA ALA A 90 6.06 -9.93 4.19
C ALA A 90 5.10 -10.42 5.29
N VAL A 91 4.19 -11.35 4.95
CA VAL A 91 3.28 -11.98 5.92
C VAL A 91 4.01 -12.86 6.93
N LYS A 92 4.99 -13.65 6.47
CA LYS A 92 5.72 -14.63 7.28
C LYS A 92 6.76 -13.96 8.19
N ASP A 93 7.62 -13.13 7.59
CA ASP A 93 8.81 -12.61 8.25
C ASP A 93 8.53 -11.26 8.94
N GLY A 94 7.49 -10.55 8.49
CA GLY A 94 7.11 -9.22 8.99
C GLY A 94 8.07 -8.11 8.52
N ILE A 95 8.04 -7.00 9.24
CA ILE A 95 8.92 -5.84 9.05
C ILE A 95 9.94 -5.72 10.17
N THR A 96 11.03 -5.01 9.91
CA THR A 96 12.05 -4.64 10.89
C THR A 96 11.69 -3.32 11.59
N GLU A 97 12.33 -3.06 12.75
CA GLU A 97 12.24 -1.76 13.43
C GLU A 97 12.76 -0.62 12.55
N GLN A 98 13.77 -0.87 11.74
CA GLN A 98 14.32 0.11 10.81
C GLN A 98 13.29 0.47 9.73
N GLU A 99 12.65 -0.51 9.09
CA GLU A 99 11.60 -0.26 8.09
C GLU A 99 10.44 0.54 8.70
N LEU A 100 10.05 0.23 9.94
CA LEU A 100 9.01 1.00 10.63
C LEU A 100 9.44 2.44 10.87
N ALA A 101 10.65 2.68 11.36
CA ALA A 101 11.16 4.03 11.62
C ALA A 101 11.25 4.88 10.35
N GLU A 102 11.73 4.29 9.26
CA GLU A 102 11.80 4.93 7.95
C GLU A 102 10.40 5.23 7.39
N ALA A 103 9.46 4.28 7.52
CA ALA A 103 8.09 4.46 7.06
C ALA A 103 7.35 5.56 7.82
N LYS A 104 7.45 5.61 9.15
CA LYS A 104 6.86 6.68 9.97
C LYS A 104 7.35 8.05 9.52
N ARG A 105 8.67 8.23 9.41
CA ARG A 105 9.26 9.49 8.96
C ARG A 105 8.78 9.86 7.57
N GLY A 106 8.93 8.97 6.59
CA GLY A 106 8.57 9.25 5.21
C GLY A 106 7.07 9.52 5.02
N LEU A 107 6.20 8.79 5.73
CA LEU A 107 4.76 8.99 5.64
C LEU A 107 4.33 10.32 6.25
N ILE A 108 4.90 10.73 7.38
CA ILE A 108 4.61 12.03 8.01
C ILE A 108 5.13 13.18 7.12
N GLU A 109 6.34 13.07 6.59
CA GLU A 109 6.89 14.05 5.65
C GLU A 109 6.03 14.16 4.38
N TYR A 110 5.62 13.05 3.79
CA TYR A 110 4.72 13.01 2.64
C TYR A 110 3.38 13.73 2.93
N ARG A 111 2.79 13.48 4.11
CA ARG A 111 1.57 14.15 4.54
C ARG A 111 1.75 15.66 4.71
N ALA A 112 2.89 16.08 5.28
CA ALA A 112 3.23 17.49 5.44
C ALA A 112 3.39 18.20 4.09
N VAL A 113 4.12 17.59 3.14
CA VAL A 113 4.30 18.13 1.78
C VAL A 113 2.96 18.24 1.04
N ASN A 114 2.09 17.23 1.15
CA ASN A 114 0.77 17.27 0.52
C ASN A 114 -0.12 18.38 1.09
N ARG A 115 -0.05 18.67 2.39
CA ARG A 115 -0.78 19.79 3.00
C ARG A 115 -0.30 21.16 2.54
N ALA A 116 0.93 21.27 2.05
CA ALA A 116 1.46 22.52 1.49
C ALA A 116 0.93 22.81 0.06
N GLN A 117 0.23 21.85 -0.56
CA GLN A 117 -0.38 22.02 -1.88
C GLN A 117 -1.81 22.54 -1.73
N ASP A 118 -2.11 23.73 -2.24
CA ASP A 118 -3.42 24.39 -2.11
C ASP A 118 -4.59 23.49 -2.54
N GLY A 119 -4.46 22.79 -3.68
CA GLY A 119 -5.51 21.89 -4.17
C GLY A 119 -5.76 20.70 -3.25
N THR A 120 -4.70 20.11 -2.69
CA THR A 120 -4.79 19.01 -1.74
C THR A 120 -5.36 19.47 -0.40
N LEU A 121 -4.95 20.66 0.04
CA LEU A 121 -5.46 21.29 1.25
C LEU A 121 -6.96 21.55 1.14
N ALA A 122 -7.40 22.21 0.06
CA ALA A 122 -8.81 22.49 -0.20
C ALA A 122 -9.66 21.21 -0.31
N GLY A 123 -9.16 20.20 -1.06
CA GLY A 123 -9.82 18.91 -1.18
C GLY A 123 -9.94 18.17 0.16
N SER A 124 -8.92 18.24 1.00
CA SER A 124 -8.95 17.66 2.35
C SER A 124 -9.98 18.37 3.23
N TRP A 125 -10.07 19.69 3.12
CA TRP A 125 -11.06 20.48 3.87
C TRP A 125 -12.49 20.12 3.50
N ILE A 126 -12.81 20.06 2.21
CA ILE A 126 -14.11 19.61 1.72
C ILE A 126 -14.44 18.20 2.27
N ASN A 127 -13.47 17.28 2.17
CA ASN A 127 -13.62 15.92 2.66
C ASN A 127 -13.92 15.82 4.17
N PHE A 128 -13.29 16.68 4.98
CA PHE A 128 -13.56 16.73 6.42
C PHE A 128 -14.94 17.31 6.69
N MET A 129 -15.33 18.41 6.04
CA MET A 129 -16.66 19.00 6.18
C MET A 129 -17.77 18.00 5.84
N GLU A 130 -17.67 17.30 4.70
CA GLU A 130 -18.64 16.30 4.27
C GLU A 130 -18.78 15.12 5.28
N SER A 131 -17.70 14.79 5.98
CA SER A 131 -17.69 13.68 6.95
C SER A 131 -17.89 14.12 8.40
N GLY A 132 -18.20 15.41 8.64
CA GLY A 132 -18.37 15.96 9.99
C GLY A 132 -17.06 15.94 10.80
N ARG A 133 -15.90 16.03 10.14
CA ARG A 133 -14.57 16.03 10.72
C ARG A 133 -13.90 17.38 10.57
N ASP A 134 -12.82 17.58 11.29
CA ASP A 134 -11.93 18.75 11.15
C ASP A 134 -10.46 18.29 11.07
N TRP A 135 -9.55 19.24 11.17
CA TRP A 135 -8.11 18.99 11.07
C TRP A 135 -7.56 18.16 12.24
N SER A 136 -8.28 18.02 13.36
CA SER A 136 -7.87 17.14 14.45
C SER A 136 -7.75 15.70 13.96
N PHE A 137 -8.66 15.26 13.07
CA PHE A 137 -8.61 13.93 12.46
C PHE A 137 -7.28 13.66 11.73
N SER A 138 -6.75 14.64 10.99
CA SER A 138 -5.45 14.51 10.32
C SER A 138 -4.30 14.42 11.33
N LYS A 139 -4.36 15.25 12.38
CA LYS A 139 -3.37 15.22 13.46
C LYS A 139 -3.42 13.91 14.24
N ASP A 140 -4.60 13.42 14.57
CA ASP A 140 -4.78 12.15 15.30
C ASP A 140 -4.25 10.97 14.52
N MET A 141 -4.41 10.97 13.19
CA MET A 141 -3.81 9.97 12.31
C MET A 141 -2.27 9.99 12.39
N GLU A 142 -1.65 11.17 12.40
CA GLU A 142 -0.19 11.29 12.52
C GLU A 142 0.31 10.82 13.89
N VAL A 143 -0.39 11.20 14.96
CA VAL A 143 -0.10 10.71 16.31
C VAL A 143 -0.25 9.18 16.40
N ALA A 144 -1.26 8.63 15.74
CA ALA A 144 -1.44 7.18 15.68
C ALA A 144 -0.29 6.50 14.93
N ILE A 145 0.15 7.06 13.77
CA ILE A 145 1.30 6.55 13.02
C ILE A 145 2.57 6.55 13.88
N GLU A 146 2.83 7.64 14.61
CA GLU A 146 4.01 7.74 15.48
C GLU A 146 4.02 6.69 16.60
N LYS A 147 2.87 6.31 17.12
CA LYS A 147 2.73 5.31 18.20
C LYS A 147 2.78 3.86 17.74
N LEU A 148 2.71 3.57 16.42
CA LEU A 148 2.71 2.20 15.91
C LEU A 148 3.95 1.42 16.36
N THR A 149 3.73 0.14 16.62
CA THR A 149 4.80 -0.84 16.85
C THR A 149 4.93 -1.77 15.63
N VAL A 150 6.05 -2.48 15.53
CA VAL A 150 6.23 -3.55 14.52
C VAL A 150 5.10 -4.58 14.59
N LYS A 151 4.61 -4.89 15.80
CA LYS A 151 3.50 -5.81 15.99
C LYS A 151 2.21 -5.32 15.32
N ASP A 152 1.90 -4.05 15.43
CA ASP A 152 0.68 -3.44 14.86
C ASP A 152 0.73 -3.49 13.33
N VAL A 153 1.85 -3.08 12.75
CA VAL A 153 2.04 -3.07 11.29
C VAL A 153 2.09 -4.50 10.74
N ASN A 154 2.71 -5.45 11.43
CA ASN A 154 2.69 -6.86 11.03
C ASN A 154 1.27 -7.46 11.09
N ALA A 155 0.43 -7.03 12.02
CA ALA A 155 -0.97 -7.44 12.03
C ALA A 155 -1.72 -6.89 10.81
N ALA A 156 -1.48 -5.64 10.43
CA ALA A 156 -2.04 -5.04 9.23
C ALA A 156 -1.55 -5.74 7.95
N ILE A 157 -0.25 -6.04 7.83
CA ILE A 157 0.31 -6.78 6.70
C ILE A 157 -0.39 -8.14 6.51
N ARG A 158 -0.64 -8.89 7.59
CA ARG A 158 -1.36 -10.17 7.52
C ARG A 158 -2.82 -10.02 7.07
N ARG A 159 -3.42 -8.83 7.25
CA ARG A 159 -4.78 -8.55 6.73
C ARG A 159 -4.77 -8.27 5.23
N ILE A 160 -3.81 -7.50 4.73
CA ILE A 160 -3.83 -6.96 3.36
C ILE A 160 -2.99 -7.78 2.37
N ALA A 161 -1.89 -8.39 2.80
CA ALA A 161 -0.87 -8.93 1.91
C ALA A 161 -0.88 -10.45 1.78
N ASP A 162 -1.87 -11.15 2.35
CA ASP A 162 -1.99 -12.61 2.23
C ASP A 162 -2.38 -13.00 0.79
N PRO A 163 -1.46 -13.58 -0.01
CA PRO A 163 -1.74 -13.90 -1.42
C PRO A 163 -2.89 -14.89 -1.62
N SER A 164 -3.20 -15.70 -0.59
CA SER A 164 -4.29 -16.69 -0.65
C SER A 164 -5.69 -16.05 -0.62
N LYS A 165 -5.77 -14.82 -0.13
CA LYS A 165 -7.02 -14.05 -0.02
C LYS A 165 -7.21 -13.05 -1.16
N MET A 166 -6.22 -12.90 -2.02
CA MET A 166 -6.23 -11.90 -3.09
C MET A 166 -6.74 -12.46 -4.40
N THR A 167 -7.49 -11.65 -5.14
CA THR A 167 -7.81 -11.91 -6.54
C THR A 167 -6.71 -11.33 -7.41
N PHE A 168 -6.09 -12.16 -8.26
CA PHE A 168 -5.08 -11.77 -9.23
C PHE A 168 -5.68 -11.68 -10.62
N VAL A 169 -5.36 -10.62 -11.34
CA VAL A 169 -5.80 -10.38 -12.73
C VAL A 169 -4.58 -10.08 -13.59
N LEU A 170 -4.44 -10.84 -14.66
CA LEU A 170 -3.41 -10.66 -15.67
C LEU A 170 -4.07 -10.15 -16.95
N ALA A 171 -3.62 -9.01 -17.44
CA ALA A 171 -4.00 -8.51 -18.77
C ALA A 171 -2.74 -8.35 -19.60
N ALA A 172 -2.59 -9.16 -20.64
CA ALA A 172 -1.44 -9.18 -21.52
C ALA A 172 -1.83 -9.74 -22.89
N ASP A 173 -0.94 -9.54 -23.87
CA ASP A 173 -0.97 -10.32 -25.12
C ASP A 173 -0.59 -11.77 -24.78
N LEU A 174 -1.62 -12.63 -24.69
CA LEU A 174 -1.45 -14.01 -24.25
C LEU A 174 -0.68 -14.88 -25.25
N ALA A 175 -0.63 -14.49 -26.54
CA ALA A 175 0.20 -15.18 -27.53
C ALA A 175 1.68 -14.99 -27.18
N LYS A 176 2.11 -13.75 -26.99
CA LYS A 176 3.48 -13.40 -26.56
C LYS A 176 3.85 -13.93 -25.19
N ALA A 177 2.87 -14.06 -24.27
CA ALA A 177 3.11 -14.58 -22.93
C ALA A 177 3.32 -16.11 -22.90
N ARG A 178 3.00 -16.84 -24.00
CA ARG A 178 3.18 -18.30 -24.11
C ARG A 178 4.47 -18.70 -24.81
N GLU A 179 5.10 -17.76 -25.51
CA GLU A 179 6.33 -17.99 -26.27
C GLU A 179 7.60 -17.90 -25.41
N ALA A 180 7.48 -17.55 -24.14
CA ALA A 180 8.54 -17.44 -23.13
C ALA A 180 8.43 -18.57 -22.11
#